data_d14eb39050b8837c6f46562281bb81c1
#
_entry.id   d14eb39050b8837c6f46562281bb81c1
#
_cell.length_a   1.000
_cell.length_b   1.000
_cell.length_c   1.000
_cell.angle_alpha   90.00
_cell.angle_beta   90.00
_cell.angle_gamma   90.00
#
_symmetry.space_group_name_H-M   'P 1'
#
loop_
_entity.id
_entity.type
_entity.pdbx_description
1 polymer ?
#
loop_
_entity_poly.entity_id
_entity_poly.type
_entity_poly.pdbx_seq_one_letter_code
_entity_poly.pdbx_strand_id
1 'polypeptide(L)'
;MSKRILVVDDQEDLRGVLRDLLTGSGYTVIEAADGEAGVAKAKSALPDLILMDIQMPAIDGYEATRLIKADPDLKPIPIVAVSSFAMKGDEEKARAAGCDHYVTKPYSPMQLLRLIRGLIGDKP
;
A
#
# COMPACT_ATOMS: atom_id res chain seq x y z
N MET A 1 5.61 1.92 20.26
CA MET A 1 6.08 1.27 19.02
C MET A 1 5.51 1.99 17.82
N SER A 2 6.30 2.10 16.76
CA SER A 2 5.85 2.76 15.54
C SER A 2 4.79 1.93 14.82
N LYS A 3 3.87 2.60 14.15
CA LYS A 3 3.00 1.93 13.20
C LYS A 3 3.83 1.47 12.01
N ARG A 4 3.49 0.32 11.45
CA ARG A 4 4.24 -0.30 10.36
C ARG A 4 3.46 -0.21 9.06
N ILE A 5 4.16 0.21 8.01
CA ILE A 5 3.58 0.35 6.68
C ILE A 5 4.35 -0.53 5.71
N LEU A 6 3.64 -1.39 5.00
CA LEU A 6 4.20 -2.20 3.94
C LEU A 6 4.05 -1.43 2.62
N VAL A 7 5.16 -1.18 1.95
CA VAL A 7 5.18 -0.52 0.64
C VAL A 7 5.50 -1.56 -0.42
N VAL A 8 4.55 -1.81 -1.32
CA VAL A 8 4.69 -2.77 -2.41
C VAL A 8 4.78 -2.00 -3.71
N ASP A 9 5.96 -1.98 -4.33
CA ASP A 9 6.22 -1.24 -5.55
C ASP A 9 7.44 -1.87 -6.23
N ASP A 10 7.36 -2.16 -7.52
CA ASP A 10 8.46 -2.77 -8.26
C ASP A 10 9.55 -1.76 -8.63
N GLN A 11 9.28 -0.48 -8.54
CA GLN A 11 10.25 0.57 -8.85
C GLN A 11 11.02 0.95 -7.59
N GLU A 12 12.28 0.57 -7.56
CA GLU A 12 13.12 0.78 -6.38
C GLU A 12 13.24 2.26 -5.99
N ASP A 13 13.36 3.15 -6.97
CA ASP A 13 13.49 4.58 -6.72
C ASP A 13 12.27 5.15 -6.03
N LEU A 14 11.08 4.81 -6.52
CA LEU A 14 9.82 5.27 -5.92
C LEU A 14 9.61 4.68 -4.54
N ARG A 15 9.95 3.40 -4.39
CA ARG A 15 9.86 2.73 -3.09
C ARG A 15 10.77 3.41 -2.07
N GLY A 16 12.00 3.80 -2.51
CA GLY A 16 12.93 4.53 -1.65
C GLY A 16 12.43 5.89 -1.23
N VAL A 17 11.80 6.62 -2.15
CA VAL A 17 11.20 7.94 -1.83
C VAL A 17 10.13 7.78 -0.76
N LEU A 18 9.25 6.80 -0.93
CA LEU A 18 8.19 6.54 0.07
C LEU A 18 8.78 6.11 1.40
N ARG A 19 9.79 5.24 1.39
CA ARG A 19 10.45 4.82 2.61
C ARG A 19 10.99 6.02 3.38
N ASP A 20 11.69 6.92 2.68
CA ASP A 20 12.27 8.09 3.34
C ASP A 20 11.20 9.02 3.89
N LEU A 21 10.14 9.27 3.13
CA LEU A 21 9.04 10.10 3.56
C LEU A 21 8.37 9.54 4.82
N LEU A 22 8.03 8.25 4.78
CA LEU A 22 7.28 7.61 5.86
C LEU A 22 8.16 7.42 7.11
N THR A 23 9.41 7.03 6.91
CA THR A 23 10.35 6.90 8.03
C THR A 23 10.57 8.25 8.71
N GLY A 24 10.72 9.30 7.91
CA GLY A 24 10.87 10.67 8.44
C GLY A 24 9.64 11.15 9.19
N SER A 25 8.49 10.53 8.94
CA SER A 25 7.23 10.89 9.62
C SER A 25 6.93 10.00 10.83
N GLY A 26 7.84 9.13 11.20
CA GLY A 26 7.72 8.32 12.41
C GLY A 26 7.20 6.90 12.21
N TYR A 27 7.00 6.48 10.96
CA TYR A 27 6.53 5.12 10.66
C TYR A 27 7.69 4.17 10.45
N THR A 28 7.47 2.89 10.70
CA THR A 28 8.40 1.83 10.33
C THR A 28 7.98 1.29 8.98
N VAL A 29 8.90 1.19 8.03
CA VAL A 29 8.58 0.80 6.66
C VAL A 29 9.12 -0.60 6.36
N ILE A 30 8.26 -1.42 5.77
CA ILE A 30 8.60 -2.73 5.24
C ILE A 30 8.44 -2.63 3.73
N GLU A 31 9.37 -3.18 2.97
CA GLU A 31 9.34 -3.05 1.51
C GLU A 31 9.17 -4.40 0.83
N ALA A 32 8.44 -4.39 -0.27
CA ALA A 32 8.30 -5.55 -1.15
C ALA A 32 8.39 -5.08 -2.60
N ALA A 33 9.11 -5.81 -3.42
CA ALA A 33 9.40 -5.41 -4.79
C ALA A 33 8.40 -5.95 -5.82
N ASP A 34 7.50 -6.81 -5.41
CA ASP A 34 6.46 -7.36 -6.29
C ASP A 34 5.26 -7.84 -5.48
N GLY A 35 4.21 -8.27 -6.19
CA GLY A 35 2.97 -8.69 -5.54
C GLY A 35 3.12 -9.91 -4.67
N GLU A 36 3.89 -10.90 -5.11
CA GLU A 36 4.11 -12.11 -4.31
C GLU A 36 4.83 -11.81 -3.03
N ALA A 37 5.90 -11.01 -3.10
CA ALA A 37 6.65 -10.59 -1.92
C ALA A 37 5.75 -9.76 -1.00
N GLY A 38 4.87 -8.93 -1.59
CA GLY A 38 3.92 -8.13 -0.83
C GLY A 38 2.98 -9.00 -0.01
N VAL A 39 2.41 -10.02 -0.62
CA VAL A 39 1.52 -10.95 0.09
C VAL A 39 2.28 -11.68 1.21
N ALA A 40 3.49 -12.18 0.91
CA ALA A 40 4.30 -12.89 1.89
C ALA A 40 4.67 -11.99 3.07
N LYS A 41 5.07 -10.75 2.80
CA LYS A 41 5.43 -9.80 3.85
C LYS A 41 4.24 -9.37 4.68
N ALA A 42 3.07 -9.24 4.06
CA ALA A 42 1.84 -8.95 4.82
C ALA A 42 1.57 -10.05 5.84
N LYS A 43 1.75 -11.32 5.45
CA LYS A 43 1.53 -12.44 6.34
C LYS A 43 2.56 -12.50 7.47
N SER A 44 3.83 -12.25 7.15
CA SER A 44 4.90 -12.38 8.14
C SER A 44 5.00 -11.18 9.08
N ALA A 45 4.74 -9.98 8.60
CA ALA A 45 4.94 -8.75 9.36
C ALA A 45 3.67 -8.18 9.96
N LEU A 46 2.50 -8.49 9.42
CA LEU A 46 1.20 -7.98 9.87
C LEU A 46 1.25 -6.46 10.01
N PRO A 47 1.47 -5.72 8.89
CA PRO A 47 1.58 -4.27 8.95
C PRO A 47 0.25 -3.61 9.33
N ASP A 48 0.32 -2.35 9.72
CA ASP A 48 -0.87 -1.58 10.06
C ASP A 48 -1.55 -1.02 8.83
N LEU A 49 -0.81 -0.87 7.72
CA LEU A 49 -1.33 -0.35 6.47
C LEU A 49 -0.46 -0.84 5.31
N ILE A 50 -1.05 -1.01 4.13
CA ILE A 50 -0.34 -1.41 2.93
C ILE A 50 -0.54 -0.36 1.85
N LEU A 51 0.57 0.14 1.28
CA LEU A 51 0.54 0.94 0.07
C LEU A 51 0.85 -0.01 -1.10
N MET A 52 -0.12 -0.19 -1.98
CA MET A 52 -0.03 -1.20 -3.05
C MET A 52 -0.02 -0.53 -4.41
N ASP A 53 1.12 -0.62 -5.12
CA ASP A 53 1.19 -0.20 -6.51
C ASP A 53 0.38 -1.18 -7.36
N ILE A 54 -0.43 -0.63 -8.26
CA ILE A 54 -1.29 -1.44 -9.11
C ILE A 54 -0.54 -1.97 -10.33
N GLN A 55 0.32 -1.15 -10.93
CA GLN A 55 1.05 -1.53 -12.15
C GLN A 55 2.34 -2.25 -11.82
N MET A 56 2.26 -3.56 -11.66
CA MET A 56 3.42 -4.41 -11.41
C MET A 56 3.40 -5.62 -12.32
N PRO A 57 4.59 -6.18 -12.67
CA PRO A 57 4.65 -7.40 -13.46
C PRO A 57 4.20 -8.62 -12.65
N ALA A 58 3.91 -9.71 -13.34
CA ALA A 58 3.44 -10.98 -12.78
C ALA A 58 2.07 -10.80 -12.14
N ILE A 59 1.95 -10.82 -10.81
CA ILE A 59 0.67 -10.48 -10.20
C ILE A 59 0.64 -8.99 -9.91
N ASP A 60 -0.38 -8.33 -10.44
CA ASP A 60 -0.54 -6.88 -10.24
C ASP A 60 -1.12 -6.58 -8.86
N GLY A 61 -1.27 -5.28 -8.57
CA GLY A 61 -1.77 -4.86 -7.26
C GLY A 61 -3.20 -5.30 -6.98
N TYR A 62 -4.03 -5.45 -7.99
CA TYR A 62 -5.39 -5.95 -7.81
C TYR A 62 -5.38 -7.39 -7.32
N GLU A 63 -4.60 -8.25 -7.98
CA GLU A 63 -4.50 -9.65 -7.59
C GLU A 63 -3.89 -9.81 -6.22
N ALA A 64 -2.80 -9.07 -5.94
CA ALA A 64 -2.18 -9.09 -4.62
C ALA A 64 -3.18 -8.67 -3.53
N THR A 65 -3.98 -7.64 -3.81
CA THR A 65 -5.02 -7.18 -2.87
C THR A 65 -6.05 -8.27 -2.62
N ARG A 66 -6.51 -8.94 -3.68
CA ARG A 66 -7.49 -10.03 -3.52
C ARG A 66 -6.93 -11.14 -2.63
N LEU A 67 -5.68 -11.51 -2.85
CA LEU A 67 -5.03 -12.55 -2.05
C LEU A 67 -4.92 -12.16 -0.58
N ILE A 68 -4.57 -10.89 -0.31
CA ILE A 68 -4.48 -10.38 1.04
C ILE A 68 -5.86 -10.36 1.70
N LYS A 69 -6.85 -9.83 1.01
CA LYS A 69 -8.20 -9.70 1.57
C LYS A 69 -8.93 -11.04 1.72
N ALA A 70 -8.44 -12.07 1.05
CA ALA A 70 -8.98 -13.43 1.21
C ALA A 70 -8.50 -14.10 2.49
N ASP A 71 -7.45 -13.58 3.12
CA ASP A 71 -6.92 -14.12 4.37
C ASP A 71 -7.59 -13.40 5.55
N PRO A 72 -8.31 -14.12 6.42
CA PRO A 72 -9.02 -13.49 7.55
C PRO A 72 -8.11 -12.68 8.47
N ASP A 73 -6.86 -13.09 8.63
CA ASP A 73 -5.91 -12.39 9.50
C ASP A 73 -5.45 -11.07 8.89
N LEU A 74 -5.48 -10.94 7.56
CA LEU A 74 -5.01 -9.78 6.83
C LEU A 74 -6.14 -8.87 6.38
N LYS A 75 -7.35 -9.39 6.31
CA LYS A 75 -8.50 -8.65 5.79
C LYS A 75 -8.73 -7.30 6.47
N PRO A 76 -8.53 -7.14 7.78
CA PRO A 76 -8.73 -5.83 8.43
C PRO A 76 -7.68 -4.79 8.09
N ILE A 77 -6.54 -5.17 7.51
CA ILE A 77 -5.46 -4.22 7.21
C ILE A 77 -5.89 -3.30 6.06
N PRO A 78 -5.90 -1.97 6.25
CA PRO A 78 -6.26 -1.08 5.16
C PRO A 78 -5.23 -1.12 4.04
N ILE A 79 -5.72 -1.17 2.79
CA ILE A 79 -4.90 -1.16 1.59
C ILE A 79 -5.22 0.09 0.80
N VAL A 80 -4.17 0.88 0.53
CA VAL A 80 -4.27 2.07 -0.31
C VAL A 80 -3.64 1.73 -1.65
N ALA A 81 -4.46 1.68 -2.70
CA ALA A 81 -3.97 1.44 -4.05
C ALA A 81 -3.34 2.72 -4.59
N VAL A 82 -2.18 2.59 -5.22
CA VAL A 82 -1.46 3.70 -5.84
C VAL A 82 -1.29 3.38 -7.32
N SER A 83 -1.76 4.24 -8.20
CA SER A 83 -1.79 3.97 -9.63
C SER A 83 -1.35 5.20 -10.44
N SER A 84 -0.63 4.95 -11.54
CA SER A 84 -0.28 5.99 -12.50
C SER A 84 -1.44 6.31 -13.43
N PHE A 85 -2.44 5.44 -13.48
CA PHE A 85 -3.60 5.61 -14.37
C PHE A 85 -4.78 6.19 -13.60
N ALA A 86 -5.33 7.26 -14.15
CA ALA A 86 -6.52 7.90 -13.59
C ALA A 86 -7.70 7.71 -14.54
N MET A 87 -7.80 6.53 -15.16
CA MET A 87 -8.87 6.23 -16.10
C MET A 87 -10.15 5.89 -15.37
N LYS A 88 -11.25 6.21 -16.02
CA LYS A 88 -12.57 5.87 -15.50
C LYS A 88 -12.66 4.36 -15.32
N GLY A 89 -13.09 3.94 -14.14
CA GLY A 89 -13.21 2.53 -13.82
C GLY A 89 -12.04 1.94 -13.04
N ASP A 90 -10.87 2.59 -13.01
CA ASP A 90 -9.72 2.07 -12.29
C ASP A 90 -9.96 2.08 -10.78
N GLU A 91 -10.56 3.14 -10.27
CA GLU A 91 -10.91 3.21 -8.86
C GLU A 91 -11.93 2.13 -8.48
N GLU A 92 -12.90 1.89 -9.36
CA GLU A 92 -13.91 0.85 -9.14
C GLU A 92 -13.27 -0.54 -9.11
N LYS A 93 -12.30 -0.79 -10.00
CA LYS A 93 -11.55 -2.06 -10.00
C LYS A 93 -10.77 -2.25 -8.72
N ALA A 94 -10.13 -1.18 -8.22
CA ALA A 94 -9.39 -1.23 -6.98
C ALA A 94 -10.31 -1.58 -5.81
N ARG A 95 -11.46 -0.93 -5.73
CA ARG A 95 -12.44 -1.19 -4.68
C ARG A 95 -13.00 -2.60 -4.78
N ALA A 96 -13.29 -3.05 -5.99
CA ALA A 96 -13.79 -4.41 -6.21
C ALA A 96 -12.76 -5.47 -5.79
N ALA A 97 -11.48 -5.17 -5.92
CA ALA A 97 -10.43 -6.07 -5.47
C ALA A 97 -10.25 -6.06 -3.93
N GLY A 98 -10.80 -5.05 -3.26
CA GLY A 98 -10.74 -4.95 -1.81
C GLY A 98 -9.91 -3.80 -1.29
N CYS A 99 -9.42 -2.91 -2.17
CA CYS A 99 -8.69 -1.71 -1.72
C CYS A 99 -9.62 -0.77 -1.00
N ASP A 100 -9.13 -0.21 0.10
CA ASP A 100 -9.92 0.69 0.94
C ASP A 100 -9.87 2.13 0.41
N HIS A 101 -8.74 2.50 -0.21
CA HIS A 101 -8.54 3.82 -0.80
C HIS A 101 -7.76 3.72 -2.09
N TYR A 102 -7.84 4.76 -2.91
CA TYR A 102 -7.21 4.81 -4.22
C TYR A 102 -6.56 6.17 -4.41
N VAL A 103 -5.27 6.18 -4.74
CA VAL A 103 -4.49 7.40 -4.95
C VAL A 103 -3.84 7.34 -6.32
N THR A 104 -3.94 8.42 -7.09
CA THR A 104 -3.32 8.50 -8.41
C THR A 104 -1.97 9.22 -8.35
N LYS A 105 -1.01 8.73 -9.12
CA LYS A 105 0.28 9.40 -9.29
C LYS A 105 0.16 10.48 -10.38
N PRO A 106 0.84 11.60 -10.24
CA PRO A 106 1.63 12.00 -9.08
C PRO A 106 0.72 12.44 -7.93
N TYR A 107 1.07 12.05 -6.73
CA TYR A 107 0.31 12.45 -5.55
C TYR A 107 1.13 13.45 -4.73
N SER A 108 0.44 14.26 -3.93
CA SER A 108 1.10 15.14 -2.99
C SER A 108 1.58 14.32 -1.78
N PRO A 109 2.87 14.38 -1.42
CA PRO A 109 3.35 13.68 -0.23
C PRO A 109 2.58 14.04 1.03
N MET A 110 2.20 15.31 1.18
CA MET A 110 1.44 15.75 2.35
C MET A 110 0.03 15.18 2.37
N GLN A 111 -0.61 15.09 1.20
CA GLN A 111 -1.94 14.50 1.12
C GLN A 111 -1.90 13.00 1.43
N LEU A 112 -0.86 12.32 0.95
CA LEU A 112 -0.69 10.89 1.26
C LEU A 112 -0.49 10.69 2.76
N LEU A 113 0.33 11.51 3.39
CA LEU A 113 0.55 11.43 4.84
C LEU A 113 -0.74 11.68 5.62
N ARG A 114 -1.55 12.65 5.20
CA ARG A 114 -2.84 12.91 5.86
C ARG A 114 -3.76 11.71 5.76
N LEU A 115 -3.81 11.08 4.58
CA LEU A 115 -4.63 9.89 4.39
C LEU A 115 -4.17 8.77 5.32
N ILE A 116 -2.87 8.52 5.37
CA ILE A 116 -2.31 7.47 6.22
C ILE A 116 -2.62 7.75 7.70
N ARG A 117 -2.39 8.98 8.16
CA ARG A 117 -2.67 9.38 9.54
C ARG A 117 -4.15 9.21 9.89
N GLY A 118 -5.02 9.53 8.93
CA GLY A 118 -6.45 9.36 9.12
C GLY A 118 -6.86 7.90 9.25
N LEU A 119 -6.12 6.98 8.64
CA LEU A 119 -6.43 5.56 8.67
C LEU A 119 -5.84 4.84 9.89
N ILE A 120 -4.60 5.14 10.27
CA ILE A 120 -3.90 4.39 11.31
C ILE A 120 -3.31 5.24 12.42
N GLY A 121 -3.41 6.55 12.33
CA GLY A 121 -2.82 7.46 13.31
C GLY A 121 -1.36 7.78 12.99
N ASP A 122 -0.79 8.68 13.78
CA ASP A 122 0.58 9.15 13.55
C ASP A 122 1.61 8.14 14.06
N LYS A 123 1.51 7.87 15.33
CA LYS A 123 2.44 7.01 16.05
C LYS A 123 1.78 6.58 17.35
N PRO A 124 2.28 5.52 17.92
CA PRO A 124 1.71 5.03 19.17
C PRO A 124 1.89 6.02 20.30
#